data_fc50e066a81dcd09e6d6df12bbd1294e
#
_entry.id   fc50e066a81dcd09e6d6df12bbd1294e
#
_cell.length_a   1.000
_cell.length_b   1.000
_cell.length_c   1.000
_cell.angle_alpha   90.00
_cell.angle_beta   90.00
_cell.angle_gamma   90.00
#
_symmetry.space_group_name_H-M   'P 1'
#
loop_
_entity.id
_entity.type
_entity.pdbx_description
1 polymer ?
#
loop_
_entity_poly.entity_id
_entity_poly.type
_entity_poly.pdbx_seq_one_letter_code
_entity_poly.pdbx_strand_id
1 'polypeptide(L)'
;MGYEGFDSYASQYDSWFIANSNVLESEVRLVASCLTDAGKILSIGCGSGLFEKILADKYGIVVSKGIEPAAAMAQIARKRGLEVVVATGEEADYGEGLYDTVLFNGCPCYMQNLGLALSKAYAALRTGGRVVVIDVPKESAYGLIYNLALAVGTWEHPLLEGVTPLMPYPIEFVKQANWRTTAEKVSLMEQAGFVDFSYRQTLTVLPHYSHEQAEEPCEGYHKGSYVAITANKPL
;
A
#
# COMPACT_ATOMS: atom_id res chain seq x y z
N MET A 1 5.05 -10.13 14.14
CA MET A 1 6.43 -10.38 13.70
C MET A 1 6.61 -10.26 12.19
N GLY A 2 5.88 -9.45 11.47
CA GLY A 2 6.02 -9.25 10.02
C GLY A 2 6.83 -8.01 9.61
N TYR A 3 7.29 -7.20 10.56
CA TYR A 3 7.95 -5.91 10.29
C TYR A 3 9.44 -5.87 10.67
N GLU A 4 9.98 -6.92 11.31
CA GLU A 4 11.41 -6.98 11.70
C GLU A 4 12.35 -6.89 10.50
N GLY A 5 11.94 -7.41 9.34
CA GLY A 5 12.67 -7.25 8.07
C GLY A 5 12.77 -5.79 7.63
N PHE A 6 11.72 -4.99 7.84
CA PHE A 6 11.71 -3.58 7.44
C PHE A 6 12.67 -2.72 8.27
N ASP A 7 12.88 -3.03 9.54
CA ASP A 7 13.90 -2.34 10.36
C ASP A 7 15.31 -2.58 9.82
N SER A 8 15.62 -3.83 9.44
CA SER A 8 16.95 -4.20 8.93
C SER A 8 17.23 -3.64 7.53
N TYR A 9 16.20 -3.44 6.71
CA TYR A 9 16.30 -3.02 5.31
C TYR A 9 15.76 -1.61 5.04
N ALA A 10 15.51 -0.80 6.08
CA ALA A 10 14.89 0.51 5.96
C ALA A 10 15.59 1.46 4.95
N SER A 11 16.93 1.46 4.91
CA SER A 11 17.70 2.25 3.95
C SER A 11 17.66 1.70 2.52
N GLN A 12 17.42 0.40 2.36
CA GLN A 12 17.39 -0.28 1.06
C GLN A 12 16.00 -0.21 0.41
N TYR A 13 14.95 -0.07 1.22
CA TYR A 13 13.57 0.03 0.76
C TYR A 13 13.37 1.18 -0.24
N ASP A 14 13.75 2.38 0.16
CA ASP A 14 13.66 3.55 -0.72
C ASP A 14 14.54 3.41 -1.97
N SER A 15 15.75 2.83 -1.82
CA SER A 15 16.67 2.63 -2.93
C SER A 15 16.08 1.72 -4.00
N TRP A 16 15.30 0.71 -3.60
CA TRP A 16 14.60 -0.15 -4.54
C TRP A 16 13.56 0.64 -5.36
N PHE A 17 12.73 1.44 -4.69
CA PHE A 17 11.74 2.28 -5.36
C PHE A 17 12.38 3.32 -6.28
N ILE A 18 13.45 3.96 -5.84
CA ILE A 18 14.17 4.97 -6.64
C ILE A 18 14.79 4.31 -7.89
N ALA A 19 15.35 3.11 -7.76
CA ALA A 19 15.88 2.36 -8.88
C ALA A 19 14.78 1.88 -9.85
N ASN A 20 13.56 1.61 -9.36
CA ASN A 20 12.37 1.28 -10.15
C ASN A 20 11.46 2.51 -10.38
N SER A 21 12.04 3.61 -10.83
CA SER A 21 11.38 4.93 -10.86
C SER A 21 10.04 4.96 -11.62
N ASN A 22 9.88 4.20 -12.71
CA ASN A 22 8.62 4.12 -13.46
C ASN A 22 7.53 3.35 -12.69
N VAL A 23 7.91 2.32 -11.94
CA VAL A 23 6.99 1.61 -11.03
C VAL A 23 6.56 2.55 -9.91
N LEU A 24 7.52 3.21 -9.25
CA LEU A 24 7.23 4.20 -8.21
C LEU A 24 6.30 5.30 -8.71
N GLU A 25 6.59 5.88 -9.88
CA GLU A 25 5.76 6.94 -10.46
C GLU A 25 4.35 6.45 -10.76
N SER A 26 4.18 5.23 -11.30
CA SER A 26 2.87 4.61 -11.56
C SER A 26 2.07 4.45 -10.27
N GLU A 27 2.71 3.94 -9.22
CA GLU A 27 2.08 3.75 -7.91
C GLU A 27 1.71 5.08 -7.25
N VAL A 28 2.60 6.08 -7.30
CA VAL A 28 2.33 7.42 -6.76
C VAL A 28 1.16 8.09 -7.47
N ARG A 29 1.08 7.99 -8.81
CA ARG A 29 -0.06 8.50 -9.59
C ARG A 29 -1.37 7.84 -9.17
N LEU A 30 -1.36 6.54 -8.95
CA LEU A 30 -2.53 5.82 -8.46
C LEU A 30 -2.97 6.36 -7.10
N VAL A 31 -2.05 6.46 -6.13
CA VAL A 31 -2.34 6.99 -4.79
C VAL A 31 -2.88 8.41 -4.89
N ALA A 32 -2.21 9.30 -5.63
CA ALA A 32 -2.65 10.69 -5.81
C ALA A 32 -4.07 10.77 -6.39
N SER A 33 -4.39 9.91 -7.39
CA SER A 33 -5.71 9.89 -8.01
C SER A 33 -6.85 9.48 -7.07
N CYS A 34 -6.54 8.77 -5.97
CA CYS A 34 -7.50 8.38 -4.93
C CYS A 34 -7.63 9.42 -3.80
N LEU A 35 -6.71 10.38 -3.73
CA LEU A 35 -6.62 11.35 -2.64
C LEU A 35 -7.04 12.78 -3.04
N THR A 36 -7.70 12.96 -4.19
CA THR A 36 -8.32 14.25 -4.54
C THR A 36 -9.34 14.62 -3.46
N ASP A 37 -9.27 15.83 -2.95
CA ASP A 37 -10.12 16.35 -1.87
C ASP A 37 -10.15 15.43 -0.63
N ALA A 38 -9.01 14.84 -0.29
CA ALA A 38 -8.91 13.84 0.77
C ALA A 38 -9.04 14.42 2.20
N GLY A 39 -9.00 15.74 2.37
CA GLY A 39 -9.09 16.39 3.68
C GLY A 39 -7.95 15.99 4.61
N LYS A 40 -8.27 15.71 5.87
CA LYS A 40 -7.29 15.26 6.87
C LYS A 40 -7.03 13.76 6.73
N ILE A 41 -5.80 13.39 6.40
CA ILE A 41 -5.39 12.02 6.06
C ILE A 41 -4.61 11.38 7.21
N LEU A 42 -4.96 10.13 7.56
CA LEU A 42 -4.15 9.21 8.35
C LEU A 42 -3.58 8.12 7.43
N SER A 43 -2.25 7.94 7.40
CA SER A 43 -1.59 6.86 6.65
C SER A 43 -1.20 5.72 7.58
N ILE A 44 -1.67 4.51 7.27
CA ILE A 44 -1.37 3.29 8.01
C ILE A 44 -0.28 2.51 7.28
N GLY A 45 0.77 2.11 8.01
CA GLY A 45 1.95 1.49 7.42
C GLY A 45 2.68 2.46 6.49
N CYS A 46 2.91 3.71 6.94
CA CYS A 46 3.49 4.77 6.11
C CYS A 46 4.97 4.51 5.71
N GLY A 47 5.59 3.46 6.24
CA GLY A 47 6.96 3.10 5.93
C GLY A 47 7.94 4.25 6.22
N SER A 48 8.81 4.49 5.26
CA SER A 48 9.78 5.61 5.31
C SER A 48 9.15 6.99 5.05
N GLY A 49 7.87 7.07 4.74
CA GLY A 49 7.20 8.30 4.32
C GLY A 49 7.59 8.77 2.91
N LEU A 50 8.13 7.87 2.06
CA LEU A 50 8.55 8.21 0.69
C LEU A 50 7.36 8.66 -0.16
N PHE A 51 6.26 7.90 -0.13
CA PHE A 51 5.04 8.23 -0.88
C PHE A 51 4.43 9.53 -0.37
N GLU A 52 4.30 9.70 0.94
CA GLU A 52 3.76 10.92 1.57
C GLU A 52 4.58 12.16 1.19
N LYS A 53 5.91 12.03 1.14
CA LYS A 53 6.79 13.13 0.71
C LYS A 53 6.58 13.48 -0.77
N ILE A 54 6.50 12.48 -1.65
CA ILE A 54 6.27 12.71 -3.08
C ILE A 54 4.86 13.30 -3.32
N LEU A 55 3.85 12.81 -2.60
CA LEU A 55 2.48 13.33 -2.66
C LEU A 55 2.43 14.82 -2.26
N ALA A 56 3.14 15.20 -1.20
CA ALA A 56 3.22 16.61 -0.78
C ALA A 56 3.95 17.46 -1.82
N ASP A 57 5.09 17.00 -2.32
CA ASP A 57 5.94 17.79 -3.22
C ASP A 57 5.36 17.95 -4.62
N LYS A 58 4.78 16.89 -5.20
CA LYS A 58 4.31 16.90 -6.58
C LYS A 58 2.81 17.25 -6.72
N TYR A 59 2.00 16.84 -5.74
CA TYR A 59 0.53 16.92 -5.84
C TYR A 59 -0.09 17.86 -4.81
N GLY A 60 0.69 18.40 -3.86
CA GLY A 60 0.18 19.24 -2.78
C GLY A 60 -0.70 18.48 -1.77
N ILE A 61 -0.64 17.14 -1.77
CA ILE A 61 -1.42 16.28 -0.88
C ILE A 61 -0.61 16.05 0.39
N VAL A 62 -1.05 16.65 1.49
CA VAL A 62 -0.36 16.57 2.78
C VAL A 62 -1.01 15.51 3.66
N VAL A 63 -0.24 14.47 4.03
CA VAL A 63 -0.65 13.48 5.02
C VAL A 63 -0.42 14.02 6.41
N SER A 64 -1.45 13.98 7.26
CA SER A 64 -1.40 14.62 8.59
C SER A 64 -0.64 13.80 9.61
N LYS A 65 -0.74 12.47 9.54
CA LYS A 65 -0.14 11.54 10.50
C LYS A 65 0.08 10.17 9.88
N GLY A 66 1.16 9.50 10.30
CA GLY A 66 1.47 8.11 9.94
C GLY A 66 1.47 7.17 11.14
N ILE A 67 1.22 5.90 10.88
CA ILE A 67 1.44 4.77 11.80
C ILE A 67 2.39 3.81 11.09
N GLU A 68 3.49 3.43 11.75
CA GLU A 68 4.50 2.54 11.18
C GLU A 68 5.14 1.68 12.28
N PRO A 69 5.10 0.35 12.19
CA PRO A 69 5.65 -0.51 13.23
C PRO A 69 7.18 -0.56 13.25
N ALA A 70 7.85 -0.43 12.08
CA ALA A 70 9.30 -0.47 11.98
C ALA A 70 9.92 0.85 12.46
N ALA A 71 10.61 0.83 13.58
CA ALA A 71 11.14 2.05 14.21
C ALA A 71 12.14 2.79 13.33
N ALA A 72 12.98 2.07 12.57
CA ALA A 72 13.93 2.65 11.63
C ALA A 72 13.22 3.37 10.46
N MET A 73 12.16 2.77 9.91
CA MET A 73 11.30 3.39 8.88
C MET A 73 10.61 4.63 9.42
N ALA A 74 9.98 4.54 10.59
CA ALA A 74 9.33 5.68 11.25
C ALA A 74 10.30 6.84 11.51
N GLN A 75 11.57 6.56 11.82
CA GLN A 75 12.59 7.59 11.99
C GLN A 75 12.90 8.32 10.66
N ILE A 76 12.93 7.59 9.54
CA ILE A 76 13.12 8.19 8.21
C ILE A 76 11.91 9.05 7.85
N ALA A 77 10.68 8.56 8.07
CA ALA A 77 9.46 9.31 7.81
C ALA A 77 9.38 10.61 8.62
N ARG A 78 9.78 10.58 9.89
CA ARG A 78 9.86 11.80 10.74
C ARG A 78 10.87 12.82 10.20
N LYS A 79 12.02 12.38 9.68
CA LYS A 79 12.99 13.28 9.01
C LYS A 79 12.43 13.92 7.74
N ARG A 80 11.44 13.29 7.10
CA ARG A 80 10.68 13.81 5.96
C ARG A 80 9.53 14.74 6.36
N GLY A 81 9.33 14.95 7.65
CA GLY A 81 8.32 15.88 8.18
C GLY A 81 6.98 15.23 8.54
N LEU A 82 6.84 13.91 8.46
CA LEU A 82 5.63 13.21 8.86
C LEU A 82 5.60 12.97 10.38
N GLU A 83 4.50 13.29 11.04
CA GLU A 83 4.24 12.86 12.40
C GLU A 83 3.94 11.35 12.39
N VAL A 84 4.73 10.52 13.10
CA VAL A 84 4.57 9.06 13.07
C VAL A 84 4.44 8.48 14.47
N VAL A 85 3.44 7.63 14.68
CA VAL A 85 3.31 6.74 15.83
C VAL A 85 3.94 5.40 15.50
N VAL A 86 4.84 4.90 16.36
CA VAL A 86 5.45 3.58 16.19
C VAL A 86 4.54 2.53 16.83
N ALA A 87 3.78 1.84 15.99
CA ALA A 87 2.88 0.75 16.37
C ALA A 87 2.44 -0.01 15.12
N THR A 88 1.94 -1.24 15.28
CA THR A 88 1.24 -1.93 14.19
C THR A 88 -0.11 -1.30 13.91
N GLY A 89 -0.66 -1.50 12.70
CA GLY A 89 -2.00 -1.05 12.38
C GLY A 89 -3.08 -1.68 13.27
N GLU A 90 -2.84 -2.89 13.76
CA GLU A 90 -3.75 -3.59 14.66
C GLU A 90 -3.72 -3.06 16.10
N GLU A 91 -2.57 -2.58 16.56
CA GLU A 91 -2.37 -2.13 17.95
C GLU A 91 -2.62 -0.64 18.15
N ALA A 92 -2.24 0.19 17.17
CA ALA A 92 -2.31 1.64 17.28
C ALA A 92 -3.73 2.14 17.59
N ASP A 93 -3.81 3.22 18.35
CA ASP A 93 -5.03 4.01 18.50
C ASP A 93 -5.11 5.03 17.34
N TYR A 94 -6.17 4.95 16.55
CA TYR A 94 -6.43 5.88 15.45
C TYR A 94 -7.27 7.08 15.90
N GLY A 95 -7.88 7.03 17.10
CA GLY A 95 -8.91 7.97 17.56
C GLY A 95 -10.27 7.73 16.90
N GLU A 96 -11.23 8.58 17.17
CA GLU A 96 -12.59 8.46 16.66
C GLU A 96 -13.03 9.75 15.96
N GLY A 97 -13.56 9.62 14.74
CA GLY A 97 -14.12 10.75 13.98
C GLY A 97 -13.12 11.87 13.68
N LEU A 98 -11.83 11.58 13.56
CA LEU A 98 -10.77 12.60 13.44
C LEU A 98 -10.34 12.87 12.00
N TYR A 99 -10.57 11.95 11.09
CA TYR A 99 -10.01 11.97 9.74
C TYR A 99 -11.10 11.97 8.67
N ASP A 100 -10.81 12.61 7.55
CA ASP A 100 -11.64 12.57 6.35
C ASP A 100 -11.25 11.38 5.47
N THR A 101 -9.98 10.97 5.50
CA THR A 101 -9.46 9.83 4.76
C THR A 101 -8.50 8.99 5.62
N VAL A 102 -8.63 7.67 5.56
CA VAL A 102 -7.63 6.72 6.07
C VAL A 102 -7.03 5.96 4.89
N LEU A 103 -5.71 6.03 4.75
CA LEU A 103 -4.95 5.42 3.66
C LEU A 103 -4.18 4.19 4.16
N PHE A 104 -4.33 3.08 3.45
CA PHE A 104 -3.48 1.90 3.53
C PHE A 104 -2.80 1.75 2.16
N ASN A 105 -1.50 2.01 2.08
CA ASN A 105 -0.76 1.96 0.82
C ASN A 105 0.38 0.95 0.89
N GLY A 106 0.27 -0.18 0.17
CA GLY A 106 1.28 -1.24 0.10
C GLY A 106 1.49 -2.02 1.41
N CYS A 107 0.67 -1.79 2.42
CA CYS A 107 0.80 -2.40 3.74
C CYS A 107 -0.24 -3.49 4.09
N PRO A 108 -1.39 -3.60 3.42
CA PRO A 108 -2.41 -4.60 3.78
C PRO A 108 -1.91 -6.05 3.75
N CYS A 109 -0.97 -6.36 2.85
CA CYS A 109 -0.37 -7.71 2.75
C CYS A 109 0.50 -8.06 3.96
N TYR A 110 0.99 -7.09 4.73
CA TYR A 110 1.81 -7.33 5.93
C TYR A 110 0.99 -7.38 7.23
N MET A 111 -0.30 -7.08 7.18
CA MET A 111 -1.19 -7.13 8.34
C MET A 111 -1.73 -8.54 8.55
N GLN A 112 -1.59 -9.05 9.77
CA GLN A 112 -2.15 -10.36 10.15
C GLN A 112 -3.67 -10.29 10.26
N ASN A 113 -4.17 -9.21 10.86
CA ASN A 113 -5.61 -8.96 11.03
C ASN A 113 -6.02 -7.64 10.37
N LEU A 114 -6.07 -7.63 9.03
CA LEU A 114 -6.53 -6.48 8.26
C LEU A 114 -7.95 -6.04 8.65
N GLY A 115 -8.84 -6.98 8.99
CA GLY A 115 -10.21 -6.66 9.41
C GLY A 115 -10.25 -5.80 10.67
N LEU A 116 -9.38 -6.08 11.66
CA LEU A 116 -9.25 -5.24 12.85
C LEU A 116 -8.76 -3.83 12.51
N ALA A 117 -7.75 -3.70 11.67
CA ALA A 117 -7.23 -2.40 11.23
C ALA A 117 -8.29 -1.60 10.46
N LEU A 118 -9.09 -2.26 9.61
CA LEU A 118 -10.21 -1.64 8.89
C LEU A 118 -11.34 -1.19 9.83
N SER A 119 -11.65 -1.97 10.86
CA SER A 119 -12.65 -1.56 11.89
C SER A 119 -12.16 -0.33 12.65
N LYS A 120 -10.88 -0.23 12.98
CA LYS A 120 -10.28 0.98 13.59
C LYS A 120 -10.32 2.17 12.63
N ALA A 121 -10.04 1.94 11.34
CA ALA A 121 -10.13 2.98 10.31
C ALA A 121 -11.57 3.52 10.20
N TYR A 122 -12.56 2.62 10.26
CA TYR A 122 -13.97 3.02 10.27
C TYR A 122 -14.32 3.92 11.46
N ALA A 123 -13.87 3.56 12.67
CA ALA A 123 -14.07 4.38 13.86
C ALA A 123 -13.37 5.75 13.75
N ALA A 124 -12.15 5.78 13.21
CA ALA A 124 -11.34 7.00 13.08
C ALA A 124 -11.87 7.98 12.03
N LEU A 125 -12.63 7.51 11.06
CA LEU A 125 -13.23 8.34 10.03
C LEU A 125 -14.42 9.12 10.54
N ARG A 126 -14.55 10.36 10.10
CA ARG A 126 -15.78 11.14 10.21
C ARG A 126 -16.90 10.48 9.41
N THR A 127 -18.12 10.76 9.76
CA THR A 127 -19.30 10.45 8.93
C THR A 127 -19.10 11.01 7.52
N GLY A 128 -19.31 10.21 6.49
CA GLY A 128 -19.02 10.56 5.10
C GLY A 128 -17.54 10.54 4.71
N GLY A 129 -16.65 10.19 5.63
CA GLY A 129 -15.23 9.97 5.33
C GLY A 129 -14.98 8.68 4.53
N ARG A 130 -13.79 8.52 3.98
CA ARG A 130 -13.45 7.38 3.12
C ARG A 130 -12.21 6.63 3.57
N VAL A 131 -12.16 5.35 3.28
CA VAL A 131 -10.95 4.54 3.35
C VAL A 131 -10.42 4.29 1.94
N VAL A 132 -9.10 4.30 1.80
CA VAL A 132 -8.39 3.93 0.55
C VAL A 132 -7.43 2.80 0.89
N VAL A 133 -7.65 1.62 0.30
CA VAL A 133 -6.85 0.41 0.51
C VAL A 133 -6.15 0.06 -0.79
N ILE A 134 -4.83 0.19 -0.83
CA ILE A 134 -4.02 -0.04 -2.03
C ILE A 134 -3.03 -1.16 -1.77
N ASP A 135 -3.01 -2.16 -2.64
CA ASP A 135 -2.13 -3.32 -2.49
C ASP A 135 -2.01 -4.08 -3.82
N VAL A 136 -1.07 -5.01 -3.87
CA VAL A 136 -0.97 -6.02 -4.94
C VAL A 136 -2.04 -7.09 -4.71
N PRO A 137 -3.02 -7.28 -5.61
CA PRO A 137 -3.96 -8.38 -5.50
C PRO A 137 -3.28 -9.73 -5.74
N LYS A 138 -3.64 -10.75 -4.94
CA LYS A 138 -3.13 -12.11 -5.09
C LYS A 138 -3.33 -12.68 -6.50
N GLU A 139 -4.45 -12.34 -7.15
CA GLU A 139 -4.85 -12.77 -8.48
C GLU A 139 -4.20 -11.99 -9.62
N SER A 140 -3.47 -10.91 -9.32
CA SER A 140 -2.79 -10.09 -10.33
C SER A 140 -1.52 -10.73 -10.86
N ALA A 141 -0.95 -10.19 -11.95
CA ALA A 141 0.30 -10.70 -12.52
C ALA A 141 1.46 -10.64 -11.51
N TYR A 142 1.62 -9.52 -10.78
CA TYR A 142 2.60 -9.42 -9.69
C TYR A 142 2.25 -10.37 -8.54
N GLY A 143 0.99 -10.47 -8.13
CA GLY A 143 0.55 -11.38 -7.08
C GLY A 143 0.89 -12.83 -7.40
N LEU A 144 0.70 -13.26 -8.64
CA LEU A 144 1.03 -14.61 -9.10
C LEU A 144 2.54 -14.90 -9.05
N ILE A 145 3.38 -13.98 -9.56
CA ILE A 145 4.84 -14.19 -9.52
C ILE A 145 5.39 -14.11 -8.10
N TYR A 146 4.83 -13.26 -7.23
CA TYR A 146 5.22 -13.18 -5.81
C TYR A 146 4.89 -14.49 -5.08
N ASN A 147 3.69 -15.05 -5.29
CA ASN A 147 3.32 -16.35 -4.71
C ASN A 147 4.17 -17.48 -5.27
N LEU A 148 4.55 -17.44 -6.56
CA LEU A 148 5.46 -18.42 -7.14
C LEU A 148 6.87 -18.28 -6.54
N ALA A 149 7.42 -17.07 -6.46
CA ALA A 149 8.72 -16.83 -5.83
C ALA A 149 8.74 -17.28 -4.36
N LEU A 150 7.65 -17.05 -3.63
CA LEU A 150 7.48 -17.55 -2.26
C LEU A 150 7.50 -19.09 -2.21
N ALA A 151 6.80 -19.75 -3.12
CA ALA A 151 6.71 -21.21 -3.17
C ALA A 151 8.05 -21.89 -3.49
N VAL A 152 8.86 -21.27 -4.38
CA VAL A 152 10.19 -21.79 -4.76
C VAL A 152 11.34 -21.23 -3.91
N GLY A 153 11.09 -20.18 -3.13
CA GLY A 153 12.03 -19.58 -2.18
C GLY A 153 13.06 -18.63 -2.78
N THR A 154 13.02 -18.34 -4.08
CA THR A 154 14.00 -17.51 -4.79
C THR A 154 13.39 -16.86 -6.04
N TRP A 155 13.99 -15.76 -6.50
CA TRP A 155 13.72 -15.18 -7.82
C TRP A 155 14.46 -15.89 -8.97
N GLU A 156 15.51 -16.65 -8.66
CA GLU A 156 16.42 -17.30 -9.64
C GLU A 156 15.91 -18.68 -10.07
N HIS A 157 14.60 -18.88 -10.13
CA HIS A 157 14.02 -20.15 -10.53
C HIS A 157 13.63 -20.13 -12.03
N PRO A 158 13.86 -21.21 -12.82
CA PRO A 158 13.53 -21.23 -14.24
C PRO A 158 12.10 -20.86 -14.60
N LEU A 159 11.12 -21.16 -13.74
CA LEU A 159 9.71 -20.76 -13.93
C LEU A 159 9.46 -19.25 -13.83
N LEU A 160 10.41 -18.49 -13.32
CA LEU A 160 10.34 -17.03 -13.16
C LEU A 160 11.15 -16.30 -14.23
N GLU A 161 11.94 -17.02 -15.04
CA GLU A 161 12.73 -16.44 -16.11
C GLU A 161 11.85 -15.77 -17.18
N GLY A 162 12.18 -14.51 -17.52
CA GLY A 162 11.47 -13.73 -18.53
C GLY A 162 10.09 -13.20 -18.13
N VAL A 163 9.60 -13.49 -16.91
CA VAL A 163 8.31 -12.99 -16.41
C VAL A 163 8.43 -12.05 -15.22
N THR A 164 9.57 -12.07 -14.52
CA THR A 164 9.83 -11.17 -13.39
C THR A 164 10.29 -9.79 -13.86
N PRO A 165 10.10 -8.73 -13.04
CA PRO A 165 10.76 -7.44 -13.25
C PRO A 165 12.29 -7.61 -13.33
N LEU A 166 12.98 -6.70 -14.02
CA LEU A 166 14.46 -6.70 -14.07
C LEU A 166 15.10 -6.54 -12.69
N MET A 167 14.46 -5.78 -11.82
CA MET A 167 14.82 -5.64 -10.41
C MET A 167 13.62 -6.04 -9.57
N PRO A 168 13.45 -7.33 -9.26
CA PRO A 168 12.30 -7.79 -8.49
C PRO A 168 12.33 -7.26 -7.05
N TYR A 169 11.15 -7.18 -6.44
CA TYR A 169 11.00 -6.76 -5.05
C TYR A 169 11.81 -7.70 -4.13
N PRO A 170 12.49 -7.18 -3.10
CA PRO A 170 13.33 -8.03 -2.25
C PRO A 170 12.57 -9.23 -1.70
N ILE A 171 13.13 -10.43 -1.91
CA ILE A 171 12.47 -11.71 -1.56
C ILE A 171 12.13 -11.77 -0.06
N GLU A 172 12.91 -11.10 0.79
CA GLU A 172 12.67 -11.06 2.23
C GLU A 172 11.35 -10.35 2.58
N PHE A 173 10.94 -9.36 1.80
CA PHE A 173 9.63 -8.72 1.98
C PHE A 173 8.51 -9.59 1.41
N VAL A 174 8.75 -10.27 0.28
CA VAL A 174 7.78 -11.22 -0.29
C VAL A 174 7.46 -12.34 0.69
N LYS A 175 8.45 -12.88 1.40
CA LYS A 175 8.29 -13.93 2.41
C LYS A 175 7.43 -13.51 3.62
N GLN A 176 7.31 -12.22 3.89
CA GLN A 176 6.53 -11.70 5.01
C GLN A 176 5.09 -11.34 4.62
N ALA A 177 4.82 -11.26 3.32
CA ALA A 177 3.53 -10.81 2.82
C ALA A 177 2.49 -11.96 2.79
N ASN A 178 1.26 -11.60 3.11
CA ASN A 178 0.06 -12.43 2.95
C ASN A 178 -0.85 -11.76 1.92
N TRP A 179 -0.63 -12.09 0.66
CA TRP A 179 -1.38 -11.52 -0.46
C TRP A 179 -2.84 -11.97 -0.43
N ARG A 180 -3.77 -11.01 -0.38
CA ARG A 180 -5.21 -11.22 -0.42
C ARG A 180 -5.75 -10.87 -1.79
N THR A 181 -6.81 -11.55 -2.22
CA THR A 181 -7.54 -11.17 -3.42
C THR A 181 -8.28 -9.84 -3.21
N THR A 182 -8.65 -9.17 -4.31
CA THR A 182 -9.50 -7.98 -4.24
C THR A 182 -10.83 -8.29 -3.54
N ALA A 183 -11.44 -9.44 -3.85
CA ALA A 183 -12.69 -9.87 -3.23
C ALA A 183 -12.56 -10.09 -1.70
N GLU A 184 -11.47 -10.70 -1.23
CA GLU A 184 -11.21 -10.85 0.20
C GLU A 184 -11.06 -9.49 0.90
N LYS A 185 -10.34 -8.53 0.30
CA LYS A 185 -10.20 -7.18 0.85
C LYS A 185 -11.54 -6.46 0.92
N VAL A 186 -12.35 -6.52 -0.15
CA VAL A 186 -13.70 -5.94 -0.18
C VAL A 186 -14.57 -6.53 0.91
N SER A 187 -14.59 -7.86 1.06
CA SER A 187 -15.38 -8.51 2.13
C SER A 187 -15.00 -8.05 3.53
N LEU A 188 -13.70 -7.85 3.81
CA LEU A 188 -13.24 -7.31 5.10
C LEU A 188 -13.66 -5.84 5.29
N MET A 189 -13.68 -5.04 4.23
CA MET A 189 -14.14 -3.65 4.27
C MET A 189 -15.66 -3.58 4.50
N GLU A 190 -16.45 -4.44 3.84
CA GLU A 190 -17.90 -4.56 4.05
C GLU A 190 -18.22 -4.96 5.51
N GLN A 191 -17.49 -5.94 6.04
CA GLN A 191 -17.62 -6.36 7.45
C GLN A 191 -17.30 -5.24 8.44
N ALA A 192 -16.39 -4.32 8.08
CA ALA A 192 -16.11 -3.14 8.89
C ALA A 192 -17.16 -2.03 8.76
N GLY A 193 -18.12 -2.15 7.83
CA GLY A 193 -19.24 -1.22 7.64
C GLY A 193 -19.08 -0.24 6.48
N PHE A 194 -18.06 -0.39 5.64
CA PHE A 194 -17.85 0.46 4.48
C PHE A 194 -18.81 0.14 3.34
N VAL A 195 -19.16 1.16 2.54
CA VAL A 195 -20.09 1.10 1.42
C VAL A 195 -19.55 1.88 0.20
N ASP A 196 -20.27 1.87 -0.92
CA ASP A 196 -19.97 2.66 -2.14
C ASP A 196 -18.55 2.45 -2.68
N PHE A 197 -18.25 1.22 -3.02
CA PHE A 197 -16.94 0.81 -3.51
C PHE A 197 -16.63 1.34 -4.91
N SER A 198 -15.43 1.88 -5.06
CA SER A 198 -14.84 2.24 -6.35
C SER A 198 -13.41 1.71 -6.47
N TYR A 199 -12.94 1.51 -7.69
CA TYR A 199 -11.68 0.82 -7.96
C TYR A 199 -10.87 1.59 -8.99
N ARG A 200 -9.56 1.68 -8.72
CA ARG A 200 -8.57 2.16 -9.69
C ARG A 200 -7.37 1.22 -9.68
N GLN A 201 -6.65 1.18 -10.79
CA GLN A 201 -5.54 0.26 -10.97
C GLN A 201 -4.42 0.88 -11.80
N THR A 202 -3.21 0.35 -11.61
CA THR A 202 -2.01 0.62 -12.40
C THR A 202 -1.16 -0.65 -12.51
N LEU A 203 -0.01 -0.59 -13.13
CA LEU A 203 0.85 -1.74 -13.43
C LEU A 203 0.04 -2.80 -14.20
N THR A 204 -0.53 -2.37 -15.33
CA THR A 204 -1.40 -3.19 -16.18
C THR A 204 -0.64 -3.99 -17.22
N VAL A 205 0.63 -3.69 -17.44
CA VAL A 205 1.54 -4.48 -18.28
C VAL A 205 2.11 -5.66 -17.47
N LEU A 206 2.66 -6.64 -18.17
CA LEU A 206 3.36 -7.75 -17.51
C LEU A 206 4.51 -7.23 -16.62
N PRO A 207 4.77 -7.83 -15.45
CA PRO A 207 5.78 -7.35 -14.51
C PRO A 207 7.17 -7.13 -15.13
N HIS A 208 7.56 -7.98 -16.09
CA HIS A 208 8.82 -7.86 -16.80
C HIS A 208 9.01 -6.49 -17.50
N TYR A 209 7.93 -5.90 -17.98
CA TYR A 209 7.94 -4.63 -18.72
C TYR A 209 7.55 -3.39 -17.90
N SER A 210 7.20 -3.57 -16.64
CA SER A 210 6.70 -2.47 -15.79
C SER A 210 7.72 -1.34 -15.54
N HIS A 211 9.00 -1.60 -15.77
CA HIS A 211 10.08 -0.63 -15.64
C HIS A 211 10.24 0.28 -16.88
N GLU A 212 9.63 -0.06 -18.02
CA GLU A 212 9.85 0.65 -19.29
C GLU A 212 9.18 2.02 -19.31
N GLN A 213 7.97 2.12 -18.74
CA GLN A 213 7.21 3.36 -18.73
C GLN A 213 6.31 3.47 -17.51
N ALA A 214 6.22 4.68 -16.93
CA ALA A 214 5.23 4.97 -15.90
C ALA A 214 3.82 5.02 -16.50
N GLU A 215 2.87 4.35 -15.84
CA GLU A 215 1.48 4.24 -16.25
C GLU A 215 0.60 5.32 -15.59
N GLU A 216 -0.42 5.77 -16.33
CA GLU A 216 -1.53 6.52 -15.73
C GLU A 216 -2.55 5.54 -15.13
N PRO A 217 -3.08 5.83 -13.93
CA PRO A 217 -4.08 4.98 -13.32
C PRO A 217 -5.39 5.00 -14.12
N CYS A 218 -6.03 3.84 -14.24
CA CYS A 218 -7.34 3.70 -14.88
C CYS A 218 -8.37 3.08 -13.93
N GLU A 219 -9.64 3.14 -14.29
CA GLU A 219 -10.74 2.53 -13.56
C GLU A 219 -10.68 1.00 -13.60
N GLY A 220 -11.25 0.36 -12.56
CA GLY A 220 -11.33 -1.10 -12.44
C GLY A 220 -10.20 -1.70 -11.61
N TYR A 221 -10.16 -3.05 -11.56
CA TYR A 221 -9.20 -3.82 -10.75
C TYR A 221 -8.73 -5.14 -11.36
N HIS A 222 -9.23 -5.48 -12.57
CA HIS A 222 -9.05 -6.82 -13.14
C HIS A 222 -7.87 -6.96 -14.11
N LYS A 223 -7.09 -5.90 -14.31
CA LYS A 223 -5.89 -5.88 -15.17
C LYS A 223 -4.63 -5.48 -14.40
N GLY A 224 -4.80 -4.55 -13.45
CA GLY A 224 -3.67 -3.96 -12.74
C GLY A 224 -3.09 -4.87 -11.68
N SER A 225 -1.79 -4.73 -11.47
CA SER A 225 -1.08 -5.41 -10.41
C SER A 225 -0.90 -4.57 -9.15
N TYR A 226 -1.29 -3.30 -9.18
CA TYR A 226 -1.44 -2.44 -8.02
C TYR A 226 -2.83 -1.81 -8.07
N VAL A 227 -3.66 -2.15 -7.09
CA VAL A 227 -5.10 -1.84 -7.11
C VAL A 227 -5.49 -1.06 -5.86
N ALA A 228 -6.17 0.05 -6.09
CA ALA A 228 -6.82 0.86 -5.07
C ALA A 228 -8.31 0.51 -4.98
N ILE A 229 -8.76 0.26 -3.76
CA ILE A 229 -10.16 0.09 -3.38
C ILE A 229 -10.51 1.27 -2.49
N THR A 230 -11.43 2.12 -2.92
CA THR A 230 -11.94 3.24 -2.13
C THR A 230 -13.38 2.93 -1.71
N ALA A 231 -13.71 3.15 -0.45
CA ALA A 231 -15.06 2.96 0.06
C ALA A 231 -15.38 4.02 1.14
N ASN A 232 -16.65 4.28 1.35
CA ASN A 232 -17.13 5.34 2.22
C ASN A 232 -17.66 4.81 3.56
N LYS A 233 -17.47 5.61 4.62
CA LYS A 233 -18.27 5.48 5.83
C LYS A 233 -19.62 6.19 5.59
N PRO A 234 -20.76 5.52 5.78
CA PRO A 234 -22.08 6.12 5.59
C PRO A 234 -22.25 7.45 6.32
N LEU A 235 -23.22 8.28 5.82
CA LEU A 235 -23.65 9.52 6.47
C LEU A 235 -24.43 9.26 7.76
#